data_4c44ebbc028be9c5ccef5c29c10c3217
#
_entry.id   4c44ebbc028be9c5ccef5c29c10c3217
#
_cell.length_a   1.000
_cell.length_b   1.000
_cell.length_c   1.000
_cell.angle_alpha   90.00
_cell.angle_beta   90.00
_cell.angle_gamma   90.00
#
_symmetry.space_group_name_H-M   'P 1'
#
loop_
_entity.id
_entity.type
_entity.pdbx_description
1 polymer ?
#
loop_
_entity_poly.entity_id
_entity_poly.type
_entity_poly.pdbx_seq_one_letter_code
_entity_poly.pdbx_strand_id
1 'polypeptide(L)'
;MVEQSNTEDFGANSWLVEEMYERYRDEPQSLSAAWREFFSDYKPVGAPKADPTGELVRPSFDAVDDLDEFVVESASAPVAPVAASKLTKATSGKTPKVKEQISPEAPPRAPRPAVVYPPVELTPLEVVEPEPLRGVSAVIAANMESSIAVPTATSVRQVPAKLLEVNRKVINGYRERSGESKISFTHLIGYAVVRAIADAVPNMKHVYVADEQGKPQIKKFTHVNMGLAVDVDKGKGQRSLVVPVLRNADTLDFAGFLLTYEDIIRKVKANKLTLEDFQGANISLTNPGTIGTQQSVPRLMVGQGLIVGVGTIDYPAEFQGSDERALGRLGVSKVVTLTSTYDHRIIQGAESGMFLKYVHELLIGEHDFYADVFNSLGVPYESVKWRDDTNSLDSEDALLEKQMQIATLIRVHRVRGHLIADLDPLHWRAPRMPRELDPATYGLTVWDLDREFLTGGVGGVTRSTLGELLGVLRDAYCRTIGVEYMHIQNTDEQRWIQDHFEGVKRNDFAVDKIRVLERLNAAEAFERFLSTKYVGTKRFGLEGAESAIPILDKVLNLATDEKMQGTV
;
A
#
# COMPACT_ATOMS: atom_id res chain seq x y z
N MET A 1 -40.98 -27.63 0.18
CA MET A 1 -39.75 -26.88 -0.14
C MET A 1 -39.66 -25.80 0.93
N VAL A 2 -38.79 -25.98 1.89
CA VAL A 2 -38.57 -25.02 2.97
C VAL A 2 -37.42 -24.14 2.48
N GLU A 3 -37.72 -22.88 2.22
CA GLU A 3 -36.71 -21.86 1.96
C GLU A 3 -35.79 -21.75 3.19
N GLN A 4 -34.54 -22.17 3.02
CA GLN A 4 -33.50 -21.97 4.02
C GLN A 4 -33.13 -20.49 4.04
N SER A 5 -33.19 -19.90 5.22
CA SER A 5 -32.86 -18.50 5.48
C SER A 5 -31.41 -18.21 5.11
N ASN A 6 -31.21 -17.19 4.30
CA ASN A 6 -29.96 -16.68 3.71
C ASN A 6 -28.89 -16.16 4.69
N THR A 7 -28.97 -16.49 5.97
CA THR A 7 -28.08 -15.91 7.00
C THR A 7 -26.68 -16.56 7.07
N GLU A 8 -26.50 -17.74 6.51
CA GLU A 8 -25.19 -18.43 6.51
C GLU A 8 -24.18 -17.85 5.51
N ASP A 9 -24.64 -16.99 4.57
CA ASP A 9 -23.81 -16.47 3.47
C ASP A 9 -23.06 -15.14 3.79
N PHE A 10 -23.30 -14.53 4.95
CA PHE A 10 -22.70 -13.23 5.31
C PHE A 10 -21.37 -13.33 6.05
N GLY A 11 -20.98 -14.49 6.55
CA GLY A 11 -19.68 -14.74 7.16
C GLY A 11 -19.27 -13.63 8.16
N ALA A 12 -18.13 -13.00 7.93
CA ALA A 12 -17.60 -11.92 8.76
C ALA A 12 -18.51 -10.68 8.87
N ASN A 13 -19.50 -10.55 8.04
CA ASN A 13 -20.39 -9.39 7.95
C ASN A 13 -21.78 -9.62 8.57
N SER A 14 -22.05 -10.79 9.18
CA SER A 14 -23.34 -11.12 9.79
C SER A 14 -23.79 -10.08 10.83
N TRP A 15 -22.84 -9.48 11.54
CA TRP A 15 -23.07 -8.42 12.52
C TRP A 15 -23.69 -7.15 11.91
N LEU A 16 -23.32 -6.80 10.66
CA LEU A 16 -23.86 -5.62 9.98
C LEU A 16 -25.31 -5.84 9.60
N VAL A 17 -25.67 -7.06 9.18
CA VAL A 17 -27.05 -7.41 8.85
C VAL A 17 -27.92 -7.24 10.09
N GLU A 18 -27.42 -7.62 11.24
CA GLU A 18 -28.14 -7.49 12.52
C GLU A 18 -28.25 -6.02 12.99
N GLU A 19 -27.18 -5.21 12.85
CA GLU A 19 -27.25 -3.75 13.11
C GLU A 19 -28.28 -3.07 12.21
N MET A 20 -28.30 -3.43 10.92
CA MET A 20 -29.29 -2.87 9.98
C MET A 20 -30.71 -3.36 10.28
N TYR A 21 -30.87 -4.59 10.79
CA TYR A 21 -32.16 -5.11 11.22
C TYR A 21 -32.67 -4.41 12.48
N GLU A 22 -31.82 -4.10 13.46
CA GLU A 22 -32.18 -3.28 14.62
C GLU A 22 -32.66 -1.89 14.18
N ARG A 23 -31.92 -1.24 13.26
CA ARG A 23 -32.33 0.04 12.67
C ARG A 23 -33.63 -0.07 11.87
N TYR A 24 -33.85 -1.18 11.18
CA TYR A 24 -35.11 -1.43 10.48
C TYR A 24 -36.29 -1.51 11.45
N ARG A 25 -36.08 -2.09 12.64
CA ARG A 25 -37.12 -2.15 13.67
C ARG A 25 -37.42 -0.80 14.30
N ASP A 26 -36.39 0.02 14.52
CA ASP A 26 -36.52 1.31 15.21
C ASP A 26 -36.93 2.44 14.24
N GLU A 27 -36.29 2.54 13.09
CA GLU A 27 -36.52 3.56 12.09
C GLU A 27 -36.47 2.99 10.65
N PRO A 28 -37.53 2.31 10.14
CA PRO A 28 -37.48 1.67 8.81
C PRO A 28 -37.19 2.63 7.66
N GLN A 29 -37.56 3.91 7.80
CA GLN A 29 -37.35 4.93 6.76
C GLN A 29 -35.90 5.44 6.68
N SER A 30 -35.09 5.19 7.67
CA SER A 30 -33.66 5.56 7.67
C SER A 30 -32.81 4.65 6.79
N LEU A 31 -33.35 3.50 6.37
CA LEU A 31 -32.66 2.50 5.55
C LEU A 31 -32.97 2.65 4.05
N SER A 32 -32.00 2.20 3.21
CA SER A 32 -32.20 2.14 1.77
C SER A 32 -33.33 1.18 1.39
N ALA A 33 -33.92 1.36 0.19
CA ALA A 33 -35.01 0.51 -0.28
C ALA A 33 -34.63 -0.98 -0.31
N ALA A 34 -33.39 -1.30 -0.69
CA ALA A 34 -32.86 -2.68 -0.73
C ALA A 34 -32.81 -3.34 0.66
N TRP A 35 -32.40 -2.62 1.69
CA TRP A 35 -32.39 -3.12 3.07
C TRP A 35 -33.80 -3.32 3.61
N ARG A 36 -34.72 -2.44 3.28
CA ARG A 36 -36.14 -2.56 3.71
C ARG A 36 -36.83 -3.76 3.05
N GLU A 37 -36.56 -4.00 1.79
CA GLU A 37 -37.07 -5.16 1.06
C GLU A 37 -36.52 -6.47 1.63
N PHE A 38 -35.21 -6.54 1.89
CA PHE A 38 -34.57 -7.68 2.51
C PHE A 38 -35.14 -8.00 3.90
N PHE A 39 -35.29 -6.99 4.75
CA PHE A 39 -35.80 -7.22 6.12
C PHE A 39 -37.31 -7.47 6.21
N SER A 40 -38.05 -7.29 5.13
CA SER A 40 -39.49 -7.64 5.11
C SER A 40 -39.74 -9.13 5.37
N ASP A 41 -38.82 -10.00 4.91
CA ASP A 41 -38.90 -11.46 5.04
C ASP A 41 -37.79 -12.06 5.92
N TYR A 42 -36.92 -11.24 6.47
CA TYR A 42 -35.77 -11.67 7.29
C TYR A 42 -36.19 -12.13 8.69
N LYS A 43 -35.74 -13.32 9.08
CA LYS A 43 -35.88 -13.85 10.45
C LYS A 43 -34.49 -14.01 11.07
N PRO A 44 -34.17 -13.26 12.16
CA PRO A 44 -32.87 -13.41 12.83
C PRO A 44 -32.71 -14.84 13.38
N VAL A 45 -31.54 -15.43 13.17
CA VAL A 45 -31.17 -16.70 13.73
C VAL A 45 -30.76 -16.47 15.19
N GLY A 46 -31.54 -16.97 16.13
CA GLY A 46 -31.16 -16.95 17.54
C GLY A 46 -32.07 -16.24 18.53
N ALA A 47 -33.36 -16.02 18.19
CA ALA A 47 -34.30 -15.74 19.24
C ALA A 47 -34.48 -17.01 20.11
N PRO A 48 -34.10 -17.01 21.40
CA PRO A 48 -34.34 -18.16 22.26
C PRO A 48 -35.85 -18.38 22.33
N LYS A 49 -36.31 -19.59 21.96
CA LYS A 49 -37.66 -20.01 22.28
C LYS A 49 -37.78 -19.97 23.81
N ALA A 50 -38.58 -19.08 24.30
CA ALA A 50 -38.95 -19.07 25.70
C ALA A 50 -39.70 -20.37 25.99
N ASP A 51 -39.04 -21.28 26.69
CA ASP A 51 -39.69 -22.43 27.28
C ASP A 51 -40.37 -21.98 28.59
N PRO A 52 -41.65 -22.30 28.81
CA PRO A 52 -42.40 -21.78 29.94
C PRO A 52 -42.04 -22.44 31.32
N THR A 53 -41.00 -23.25 31.39
CA THR A 53 -40.53 -23.84 32.64
C THR A 53 -39.07 -23.53 32.87
N GLY A 54 -38.80 -22.55 33.75
CA GLY A 54 -37.48 -22.08 34.09
C GLY A 54 -36.64 -23.10 34.85
N GLU A 55 -35.92 -23.96 34.13
CA GLU A 55 -34.87 -24.78 34.74
C GLU A 55 -33.65 -24.81 33.78
N LEU A 56 -32.56 -24.21 34.25
CA LEU A 56 -31.26 -24.21 33.59
C LEU A 56 -30.62 -25.60 33.71
N VAL A 57 -30.64 -26.39 32.66
CA VAL A 57 -29.85 -27.62 32.57
C VAL A 57 -28.40 -27.25 32.21
N ARG A 58 -27.51 -27.41 33.20
CA ARG A 58 -26.06 -27.40 32.97
C ARG A 58 -25.63 -28.77 32.43
N PRO A 59 -24.86 -28.86 31.33
CA PRO A 59 -24.21 -30.11 30.98
C PRO A 59 -23.08 -30.40 31.99
N SER A 60 -23.16 -31.56 32.66
CA SER A 60 -22.10 -32.10 33.48
C SER A 60 -20.98 -32.65 32.59
N PHE A 61 -19.77 -32.18 32.82
CA PHE A 61 -18.57 -32.83 32.36
C PHE A 61 -18.21 -33.95 33.32
N ASP A 62 -18.41 -35.20 32.93
CA ASP A 62 -17.79 -36.33 33.58
C ASP A 62 -16.35 -36.49 33.05
N ALA A 63 -15.45 -36.57 34.00
CA ALA A 63 -14.03 -36.79 33.80
C ALA A 63 -13.76 -38.15 33.16
N VAL A 64 -12.92 -38.19 32.15
CA VAL A 64 -12.22 -39.42 31.76
C VAL A 64 -10.75 -39.20 32.08
N ASP A 65 -10.33 -39.81 33.18
CA ASP A 65 -8.94 -40.15 33.45
C ASP A 65 -8.53 -41.25 32.48
N ASP A 66 -7.52 -40.98 31.66
CA ASP A 66 -6.53 -41.95 31.21
C ASP A 66 -5.44 -41.18 30.44
N LEU A 67 -4.37 -40.85 31.18
CA LEU A 67 -3.09 -40.44 30.63
C LEU A 67 -2.11 -41.58 30.79
N ASP A 68 -1.90 -42.35 29.73
CA ASP A 68 -0.72 -43.22 29.63
C ASP A 68 0.23 -42.66 28.54
N GLU A 69 1.39 -42.31 29.07
CA GLU A 69 2.74 -42.27 28.48
C GLU A 69 2.91 -42.29 26.96
N PHE A 70 3.28 -41.14 26.41
CA PHE A 70 4.13 -41.10 25.21
C PHE A 70 5.51 -40.50 25.58
N VAL A 71 6.48 -41.39 25.71
CA VAL A 71 7.91 -41.07 25.81
C VAL A 71 8.38 -40.59 24.43
N VAL A 72 8.78 -39.34 24.35
CA VAL A 72 9.48 -38.80 23.15
C VAL A 72 10.99 -39.05 23.34
N GLU A 73 11.50 -40.00 22.60
CA GLU A 73 12.91 -40.30 22.50
C GLU A 73 13.64 -39.22 21.71
N SER A 74 14.41 -38.37 22.40
CA SER A 74 15.27 -37.36 21.77
C SER A 74 16.55 -38.00 21.31
N ALA A 75 16.71 -38.25 20.01
CA ALA A 75 17.98 -38.66 19.39
C ALA A 75 18.92 -37.47 19.32
N SER A 76 19.87 -37.39 20.25
CA SER A 76 21.02 -36.50 20.17
C SER A 76 22.13 -37.16 19.37
N ALA A 77 22.48 -36.62 18.20
CA ALA A 77 23.67 -37.01 17.45
C ALA A 77 24.93 -36.39 18.09
N PRO A 78 26.04 -37.11 18.17
CA PRO A 78 27.27 -36.62 18.80
C PRO A 78 28.03 -35.66 17.90
N VAL A 79 28.40 -34.50 18.44
CA VAL A 79 29.29 -33.53 17.83
C VAL A 79 30.75 -34.03 17.98
N ALA A 80 31.47 -34.21 16.87
CA ALA A 80 32.88 -34.55 16.84
C ALA A 80 33.75 -33.36 17.30
N PRO A 81 34.84 -33.61 18.03
CA PRO A 81 35.72 -32.53 18.52
C PRO A 81 36.59 -31.96 17.41
N VAL A 82 36.60 -30.64 17.27
CA VAL A 82 37.49 -29.89 16.40
C VAL A 82 38.89 -29.85 17.02
N ALA A 83 39.88 -30.29 16.26
CA ALA A 83 41.30 -30.35 16.66
C ALA A 83 41.89 -28.94 16.87
N ALA A 84 42.54 -28.74 18.02
CA ALA A 84 43.32 -27.55 18.34
C ALA A 84 44.55 -27.43 17.45
N SER A 85 44.63 -26.38 16.63
CA SER A 85 45.86 -26.02 15.92
C SER A 85 46.83 -25.26 16.84
N LYS A 86 48.08 -25.71 16.85
CA LYS A 86 49.20 -25.20 17.64
C LYS A 86 49.54 -23.76 17.25
N LEU A 87 49.48 -22.84 18.21
CA LEU A 87 50.11 -21.53 18.10
C LEU A 87 51.62 -21.64 18.40
N THR A 88 52.42 -21.26 17.45
CA THR A 88 53.88 -21.12 17.56
C THR A 88 54.24 -19.89 18.42
N LYS A 89 55.19 -20.08 19.32
CA LYS A 89 55.80 -19.06 20.17
C LYS A 89 56.50 -17.99 19.34
N ALA A 90 56.13 -16.71 19.55
CA ALA A 90 56.99 -15.59 19.18
C ALA A 90 57.52 -14.89 20.44
N THR A 91 58.75 -14.55 20.35
CA THR A 91 59.72 -14.11 21.36
C THR A 91 59.42 -12.79 22.05
N SER A 92 59.84 -12.73 23.30
CA SER A 92 59.79 -11.63 24.28
C SER A 92 60.34 -10.28 23.78
N GLY A 93 59.48 -9.25 23.90
CA GLY A 93 59.89 -7.84 23.88
C GLY A 93 59.42 -7.17 25.18
N LYS A 94 60.35 -6.48 25.86
CA LYS A 94 60.22 -5.87 27.17
C LYS A 94 59.07 -4.84 27.24
N THR A 95 58.15 -5.04 28.17
CA THR A 95 57.12 -4.06 28.57
C THR A 95 57.69 -3.07 29.61
N PRO A 96 57.47 -1.75 29.51
CA PRO A 96 57.80 -0.80 30.57
C PRO A 96 56.79 -0.91 31.71
N LYS A 97 57.28 -0.94 32.93
CA LYS A 97 56.52 -0.94 34.17
C LYS A 97 55.79 0.42 34.32
N VAL A 98 54.46 0.39 34.19
CA VAL A 98 53.61 1.49 34.69
C VAL A 98 53.45 1.29 36.20
N LYS A 99 53.82 2.30 36.96
CA LYS A 99 53.59 2.36 38.41
C LYS A 99 52.10 2.49 38.66
N GLU A 100 51.54 1.48 39.32
CA GLU A 100 50.19 1.50 39.85
C GLU A 100 50.14 2.50 41.00
N GLN A 101 49.47 3.63 40.79
CA GLN A 101 49.08 4.55 41.86
C GLN A 101 47.82 3.99 42.52
N ILE A 102 47.99 3.46 43.72
CA ILE A 102 46.92 3.04 44.60
C ILE A 102 46.20 4.32 45.04
N SER A 103 44.99 4.56 44.55
CA SER A 103 44.10 5.57 45.09
C SER A 103 43.62 5.14 46.48
N PRO A 104 43.52 6.03 47.46
CA PRO A 104 43.06 5.68 48.78
C PRO A 104 41.63 5.18 48.78
N GLU A 105 41.39 4.06 49.45
CA GLU A 105 40.13 3.41 49.65
C GLU A 105 39.11 4.40 50.23
N ALA A 106 37.98 4.59 49.53
CA ALA A 106 36.91 5.43 50.01
C ALA A 106 36.30 4.83 51.31
N PRO A 107 36.01 5.63 52.31
CA PRO A 107 35.44 5.13 53.57
C PRO A 107 34.11 4.39 53.33
N PRO A 108 33.81 3.34 54.11
CA PRO A 108 32.58 2.56 53.94
C PRO A 108 31.35 3.45 54.03
N ARG A 109 30.56 3.43 53.00
CA ARG A 109 29.27 4.16 52.96
C ARG A 109 28.39 3.68 54.11
N ALA A 110 27.99 4.58 54.98
CA ALA A 110 27.01 4.28 56.03
C ALA A 110 25.75 3.61 55.46
N PRO A 111 25.20 2.59 56.10
CA PRO A 111 23.99 1.97 55.61
C PRO A 111 22.86 2.99 55.48
N ARG A 112 22.26 3.07 54.32
CA ARG A 112 21.09 3.92 54.12
C ARG A 112 20.00 3.49 55.09
N PRO A 113 19.35 4.42 55.80
CA PRO A 113 18.21 4.04 56.64
C PRO A 113 17.17 3.34 55.81
N ALA A 114 16.69 2.23 56.33
CA ALA A 114 15.61 1.47 55.72
C ALA A 114 14.39 2.41 55.53
N VAL A 115 13.99 2.61 54.29
CA VAL A 115 12.77 3.36 53.99
C VAL A 115 11.61 2.47 54.42
N VAL A 116 11.02 2.78 55.59
CA VAL A 116 9.79 2.14 56.05
C VAL A 116 8.66 2.75 55.23
N TYR A 117 8.18 2.03 54.27
CA TYR A 117 6.97 2.40 53.57
C TYR A 117 5.78 2.22 54.52
N PRO A 118 4.89 3.22 54.65
CA PRO A 118 3.65 3.00 55.37
C PRO A 118 2.87 1.84 54.72
N PRO A 119 2.11 1.05 55.51
CA PRO A 119 1.27 0.01 54.92
C PRO A 119 0.35 0.63 53.87
N VAL A 120 0.42 0.10 52.64
CA VAL A 120 -0.50 0.50 51.58
C VAL A 120 -1.87 -0.04 51.95
N GLU A 121 -2.78 0.84 52.38
CA GLU A 121 -4.19 0.48 52.49
C GLU A 121 -4.68 0.12 51.09
N LEU A 122 -4.82 -1.15 50.82
CA LEU A 122 -5.44 -1.65 49.59
C LEU A 122 -6.91 -1.23 49.65
N THR A 123 -7.26 -0.20 48.90
CA THR A 123 -8.67 0.09 48.60
C THR A 123 -9.29 -1.18 47.99
N PRO A 124 -10.47 -1.61 48.46
CA PRO A 124 -11.16 -2.75 47.84
C PRO A 124 -11.33 -2.50 46.35
N LEU A 125 -11.01 -3.50 45.51
CA LEU A 125 -11.28 -3.42 44.07
C LEU A 125 -12.78 -3.11 43.89
N GLU A 126 -13.09 -2.02 43.22
CA GLU A 126 -14.47 -1.75 42.80
C GLU A 126 -14.92 -2.90 41.91
N VAL A 127 -15.88 -3.65 42.35
CA VAL A 127 -16.52 -4.72 41.57
C VAL A 127 -17.48 -4.01 40.60
N VAL A 128 -17.04 -3.79 39.37
CA VAL A 128 -17.91 -3.29 38.31
C VAL A 128 -18.76 -4.44 37.82
N GLU A 129 -20.09 -4.29 37.88
CA GLU A 129 -21.01 -5.29 37.35
C GLU A 129 -20.78 -5.43 35.83
N PRO A 130 -20.72 -6.67 35.29
CA PRO A 130 -20.52 -6.88 33.86
C PRO A 130 -21.74 -6.39 33.06
N GLU A 131 -21.49 -5.58 32.05
CA GLU A 131 -22.51 -5.13 31.11
C GLU A 131 -22.69 -6.17 29.98
N PRO A 132 -23.94 -6.53 29.60
CA PRO A 132 -24.20 -7.47 28.52
C PRO A 132 -23.81 -6.85 27.17
N LEU A 133 -23.08 -7.60 26.36
CA LEU A 133 -22.83 -7.25 24.97
C LEU A 133 -24.14 -7.29 24.20
N ARG A 134 -24.46 -6.22 23.43
CA ARG A 134 -25.69 -6.11 22.63
C ARG A 134 -25.33 -5.70 21.20
N GLY A 135 -26.20 -6.00 20.24
CA GLY A 135 -26.06 -5.61 18.85
C GLY A 135 -24.74 -6.11 18.25
N VAL A 136 -24.04 -5.22 17.57
CA VAL A 136 -22.78 -5.51 16.87
C VAL A 136 -21.74 -6.23 17.73
N SER A 137 -21.58 -5.82 18.98
CA SER A 137 -20.58 -6.42 19.88
C SER A 137 -20.89 -7.87 20.21
N ALA A 138 -22.17 -8.22 20.36
CA ALA A 138 -22.59 -9.61 20.59
C ALA A 138 -22.33 -10.50 19.38
N VAL A 139 -22.60 -10.00 18.17
CA VAL A 139 -22.35 -10.73 16.91
C VAL A 139 -20.85 -10.93 16.65
N ILE A 140 -20.05 -9.90 16.93
CA ILE A 140 -18.58 -10.04 16.84
C ILE A 140 -18.09 -11.12 17.79
N ALA A 141 -18.60 -11.15 19.04
CA ALA A 141 -18.24 -12.19 20.00
C ALA A 141 -18.62 -13.58 19.49
N ALA A 142 -19.83 -13.78 18.98
CA ALA A 142 -20.28 -15.04 18.42
C ALA A 142 -19.45 -15.49 17.19
N ASN A 143 -19.11 -14.55 16.31
CA ASN A 143 -18.23 -14.83 15.16
C ASN A 143 -16.81 -15.23 15.61
N MET A 144 -16.28 -14.58 16.65
CA MET A 144 -14.98 -14.93 17.21
C MET A 144 -14.99 -16.31 17.85
N GLU A 145 -16.03 -16.65 18.61
CA GLU A 145 -16.22 -17.98 19.16
C GLU A 145 -16.31 -19.04 18.05
N SER A 146 -17.11 -18.79 17.01
CA SER A 146 -17.20 -19.68 15.85
C SER A 146 -15.86 -19.86 15.14
N SER A 147 -15.03 -18.81 15.10
CA SER A 147 -13.70 -18.87 14.45
C SER A 147 -12.71 -19.78 15.17
N ILE A 148 -12.93 -20.06 16.47
CA ILE A 148 -12.10 -20.97 17.26
C ILE A 148 -12.22 -22.41 16.74
N ALA A 149 -13.36 -22.77 16.17
CA ALA A 149 -13.59 -24.10 15.59
C ALA A 149 -12.81 -24.36 14.28
N VAL A 150 -12.19 -23.31 13.69
CA VAL A 150 -11.35 -23.46 12.50
C VAL A 150 -9.90 -23.73 12.92
N PRO A 151 -9.33 -24.91 12.65
CA PRO A 151 -7.93 -25.21 12.95
C PRO A 151 -7.04 -24.46 11.97
N THR A 152 -6.49 -23.34 12.43
CA THR A 152 -5.64 -22.47 11.59
C THR A 152 -4.16 -22.70 11.85
N ALA A 153 -3.36 -22.53 10.80
CA ALA A 153 -1.93 -22.32 10.92
C ALA A 153 -1.55 -20.97 10.27
N THR A 154 -0.41 -20.42 10.62
CA THR A 154 0.06 -19.14 10.10
C THR A 154 1.50 -19.24 9.65
N SER A 155 1.74 -18.90 8.40
CA SER A 155 3.08 -18.67 7.85
C SER A 155 3.40 -17.19 7.85
N VAL A 156 4.67 -16.85 8.06
CA VAL A 156 5.15 -15.46 8.12
C VAL A 156 6.31 -15.29 7.15
N ARG A 157 6.34 -14.17 6.43
CA ARG A 157 7.45 -13.80 5.56
C ARG A 157 7.71 -12.31 5.59
N GLN A 158 8.98 -11.94 5.74
CA GLN A 158 9.43 -10.56 5.55
C GLN A 158 9.81 -10.33 4.09
N VAL A 159 9.41 -9.17 3.56
CA VAL A 159 9.67 -8.76 2.19
C VAL A 159 10.38 -7.41 2.21
N PRO A 160 11.50 -7.25 1.48
CA PRO A 160 12.13 -5.94 1.31
C PRO A 160 11.17 -4.99 0.59
N ALA A 161 10.92 -3.82 1.18
CA ALA A 161 9.93 -2.87 0.68
C ALA A 161 10.50 -1.82 -0.28
N LYS A 162 11.83 -1.77 -0.47
CA LYS A 162 12.50 -0.74 -1.27
C LYS A 162 11.90 -0.58 -2.66
N LEU A 163 11.75 -1.68 -3.40
CA LEU A 163 11.23 -1.63 -4.76
C LEU A 163 9.75 -1.25 -4.79
N LEU A 164 8.98 -1.76 -3.82
CA LEU A 164 7.57 -1.41 -3.64
C LEU A 164 7.39 0.09 -3.39
N GLU A 165 8.21 0.69 -2.50
CA GLU A 165 8.18 2.14 -2.20
C GLU A 165 8.52 2.97 -3.44
N VAL A 166 9.59 2.60 -4.14
CA VAL A 166 10.09 3.33 -5.30
C VAL A 166 9.09 3.30 -6.46
N ASN A 167 8.63 2.12 -6.88
CA ASN A 167 7.67 2.02 -7.97
C ASN A 167 6.34 2.72 -7.63
N ARG A 168 5.86 2.59 -6.38
CA ARG A 168 4.69 3.35 -5.93
C ARG A 168 4.93 4.87 -6.00
N LYS A 169 6.13 5.37 -5.63
CA LYS A 169 6.48 6.79 -5.72
C LYS A 169 6.47 7.28 -7.18
N VAL A 170 7.00 6.48 -8.11
CA VAL A 170 6.99 6.80 -9.56
C VAL A 170 5.56 6.85 -10.09
N ILE A 171 4.74 5.83 -9.80
CA ILE A 171 3.34 5.77 -10.21
C ILE A 171 2.57 6.98 -9.64
N ASN A 172 2.71 7.26 -8.35
CA ASN A 172 2.01 8.36 -7.69
C ASN A 172 2.44 9.72 -8.21
N GLY A 173 3.72 9.88 -8.54
CA GLY A 173 4.20 11.11 -9.20
C GLY A 173 3.55 11.31 -10.57
N TYR A 174 3.40 10.27 -11.37
CA TYR A 174 2.70 10.33 -12.65
C TYR A 174 1.21 10.65 -12.46
N ARG A 175 0.51 9.89 -11.61
CA ARG A 175 -0.93 10.06 -11.35
C ARG A 175 -1.28 11.44 -10.78
N GLU A 176 -0.44 11.97 -9.88
CA GLU A 176 -0.61 13.32 -9.34
C GLU A 176 -0.49 14.39 -10.45
N ARG A 177 0.41 14.20 -11.41
CA ARG A 177 0.55 15.06 -12.58
C ARG A 177 -0.66 14.99 -13.52
N SER A 178 -1.24 13.83 -13.67
CA SER A 178 -2.47 13.59 -14.45
C SER A 178 -3.75 14.00 -13.71
N GLY A 179 -3.65 14.41 -12.43
CA GLY A 179 -4.81 14.79 -11.61
C GLY A 179 -5.58 13.61 -11.05
N GLU A 180 -4.98 12.43 -11.03
CA GLU A 180 -5.57 11.19 -10.55
C GLU A 180 -5.26 10.94 -9.07
N SER A 181 -6.04 10.04 -8.43
CA SER A 181 -5.83 9.64 -7.05
C SER A 181 -4.54 8.82 -6.86
N LYS A 182 -3.90 8.94 -5.69
CA LYS A 182 -2.69 8.20 -5.36
C LYS A 182 -3.02 6.75 -5.01
N ILE A 183 -2.16 5.81 -5.44
CA ILE A 183 -2.25 4.42 -5.02
C ILE A 183 -1.58 4.22 -3.66
N SER A 184 -2.12 3.29 -2.87
CA SER A 184 -1.58 2.87 -1.58
C SER A 184 -0.71 1.61 -1.70
N PHE A 185 0.06 1.30 -0.66
CA PHE A 185 0.75 0.02 -0.55
C PHE A 185 -0.23 -1.16 -0.54
N THR A 186 -1.40 -0.97 0.09
CA THR A 186 -2.44 -2.01 0.17
C THR A 186 -2.95 -2.39 -1.22
N HIS A 187 -3.04 -1.45 -2.17
CA HIS A 187 -3.44 -1.75 -3.55
C HIS A 187 -2.42 -2.69 -4.22
N LEU A 188 -1.13 -2.38 -4.15
CA LEU A 188 -0.08 -3.19 -4.75
C LEU A 188 0.06 -4.57 -4.07
N ILE A 189 0.04 -4.60 -2.74
CA ILE A 189 0.14 -5.86 -1.99
C ILE A 189 -1.11 -6.72 -2.21
N GLY A 190 -2.31 -6.12 -2.19
CA GLY A 190 -3.56 -6.84 -2.44
C GLY A 190 -3.60 -7.43 -3.85
N TYR A 191 -3.16 -6.68 -4.85
CA TYR A 191 -3.04 -7.19 -6.21
C TYR A 191 -2.00 -8.33 -6.33
N ALA A 192 -0.85 -8.20 -5.65
CA ALA A 192 0.15 -9.27 -5.60
C ALA A 192 -0.39 -10.54 -4.93
N VAL A 193 -1.21 -10.41 -3.88
CA VAL A 193 -1.90 -11.55 -3.23
C VAL A 193 -2.84 -12.25 -4.21
N VAL A 194 -3.65 -11.49 -4.95
CA VAL A 194 -4.58 -12.06 -5.94
C VAL A 194 -3.81 -12.77 -7.06
N ARG A 195 -2.76 -12.15 -7.60
CA ARG A 195 -1.90 -12.74 -8.63
C ARG A 195 -1.23 -14.03 -8.14
N ALA A 196 -0.69 -14.03 -6.92
CA ALA A 196 -0.04 -15.22 -6.36
C ALA A 196 -1.01 -16.41 -6.21
N ILE A 197 -2.26 -16.15 -5.88
CA ILE A 197 -3.29 -17.20 -5.83
C ILE A 197 -3.66 -17.68 -7.24
N ALA A 198 -3.84 -16.75 -8.17
CA ALA A 198 -4.24 -17.09 -9.54
C ALA A 198 -3.15 -17.87 -10.28
N ASP A 199 -1.90 -17.40 -10.19
CA ASP A 199 -0.79 -17.84 -11.02
C ASP A 199 -0.04 -19.04 -10.43
N ALA A 200 0.09 -19.13 -9.09
CA ALA A 200 0.97 -20.10 -8.44
C ALA A 200 0.27 -21.10 -7.52
N VAL A 201 -0.66 -20.66 -6.68
CA VAL A 201 -1.25 -21.51 -5.63
C VAL A 201 -2.77 -21.36 -5.58
N PRO A 202 -3.51 -21.85 -6.59
CA PRO A 202 -4.97 -21.66 -6.71
C PRO A 202 -5.76 -22.35 -5.59
N ASN A 203 -5.17 -23.28 -4.86
CA ASN A 203 -5.82 -23.94 -3.71
C ASN A 203 -6.12 -22.97 -2.55
N MET A 204 -5.37 -21.87 -2.45
CA MET A 204 -5.54 -20.88 -1.38
C MET A 204 -6.91 -20.17 -1.39
N LYS A 205 -7.67 -20.21 -2.50
CA LYS A 205 -9.02 -19.64 -2.62
C LYS A 205 -10.16 -20.61 -2.28
N HIS A 206 -9.85 -21.86 -1.98
CA HIS A 206 -10.86 -22.87 -1.66
C HIS A 206 -11.18 -22.86 -0.18
N VAL A 207 -12.37 -23.33 0.21
CA VAL A 207 -12.84 -23.29 1.58
C VAL A 207 -13.32 -24.66 2.04
N TYR A 208 -13.16 -24.92 3.32
CA TYR A 208 -13.71 -26.12 3.96
C TYR A 208 -15.21 -25.93 4.21
N VAL A 209 -15.98 -26.96 3.90
CA VAL A 209 -17.39 -27.06 4.27
C VAL A 209 -17.67 -28.47 4.79
N ALA A 210 -18.70 -28.61 5.61
CA ALA A 210 -19.24 -29.92 5.98
C ALA A 210 -20.59 -30.10 5.29
N ASP A 211 -20.89 -31.33 4.83
CA ASP A 211 -22.23 -31.65 4.33
C ASP A 211 -23.25 -31.77 5.48
N GLU A 212 -24.51 -32.00 5.15
CA GLU A 212 -25.60 -32.16 6.13
C GLU A 212 -25.38 -33.31 7.12
N GLN A 213 -24.46 -34.24 6.79
CA GLN A 213 -24.10 -35.38 7.64
C GLN A 213 -22.80 -35.14 8.42
N GLY A 214 -22.22 -33.91 8.32
CA GLY A 214 -20.96 -33.53 8.98
C GLY A 214 -19.71 -34.06 8.28
N LYS A 215 -19.80 -34.61 7.05
CA LYS A 215 -18.62 -35.10 6.33
C LYS A 215 -17.83 -33.93 5.71
N PRO A 216 -16.50 -33.95 5.84
CA PRO A 216 -15.64 -32.90 5.32
C PRO A 216 -15.68 -32.84 3.78
N GLN A 217 -15.81 -31.64 3.24
CA GLN A 217 -15.77 -31.34 1.82
C GLN A 217 -14.97 -30.07 1.54
N ILE A 218 -14.50 -29.92 0.30
CA ILE A 218 -13.85 -28.70 -0.20
C ILE A 218 -14.81 -28.02 -1.17
N LYS A 219 -15.25 -26.81 -0.85
CA LYS A 219 -15.96 -25.93 -1.79
C LYS A 219 -14.92 -25.23 -2.66
N LYS A 220 -14.90 -25.59 -3.94
CA LYS A 220 -13.96 -25.03 -4.92
C LYS A 220 -14.55 -23.78 -5.54
N PHE A 221 -13.80 -22.68 -5.51
CA PHE A 221 -14.14 -21.42 -6.15
C PHE A 221 -13.37 -21.27 -7.46
N THR A 222 -14.03 -20.75 -8.49
CA THR A 222 -13.41 -20.43 -9.78
C THR A 222 -12.55 -19.19 -9.65
N HIS A 223 -13.06 -18.18 -8.92
CA HIS A 223 -12.44 -16.86 -8.81
C HIS A 223 -12.03 -16.53 -7.39
N VAL A 224 -11.13 -15.56 -7.28
CA VAL A 224 -10.71 -14.95 -6.01
C VAL A 224 -11.68 -13.83 -5.65
N ASN A 225 -12.38 -13.99 -4.53
CA ASN A 225 -13.26 -12.97 -3.94
C ASN A 225 -12.61 -12.47 -2.65
N MET A 226 -12.01 -11.28 -2.70
CA MET A 226 -11.20 -10.76 -1.61
C MET A 226 -12.01 -9.83 -0.70
N GLY A 227 -12.24 -10.24 0.54
CA GLY A 227 -12.75 -9.38 1.60
C GLY A 227 -11.69 -8.36 2.04
N LEU A 228 -12.06 -7.09 2.05
CA LEU A 228 -11.18 -6.00 2.47
C LEU A 228 -11.56 -5.57 3.89
N ALA A 229 -10.70 -5.84 4.87
CA ALA A 229 -10.93 -5.38 6.24
C ALA A 229 -10.69 -3.87 6.34
N VAL A 230 -11.77 -3.09 6.41
CA VAL A 230 -11.74 -1.63 6.48
C VAL A 230 -12.20 -1.18 7.86
N ASP A 231 -11.36 -0.46 8.57
CA ASP A 231 -11.67 0.17 9.85
C ASP A 231 -12.35 1.52 9.61
N VAL A 232 -13.57 1.67 10.11
CA VAL A 232 -14.38 2.88 9.97
C VAL A 232 -14.47 3.57 11.32
N ASP A 233 -14.01 4.81 11.40
CA ASP A 233 -14.19 5.65 12.57
C ASP A 233 -15.63 6.25 12.57
N LYS A 234 -16.44 5.85 13.54
CA LYS A 234 -17.80 6.37 13.75
C LYS A 234 -17.82 7.64 14.62
N GLY A 235 -16.67 8.15 15.00
CA GLY A 235 -16.54 9.29 15.92
C GLY A 235 -16.67 8.87 17.40
N LYS A 236 -16.36 9.81 18.32
CA LYS A 236 -16.38 9.59 19.77
C LYS A 236 -15.56 8.38 20.27
N GLY A 237 -14.52 7.97 19.50
CA GLY A 237 -13.68 6.81 19.84
C GLY A 237 -14.30 5.46 19.49
N GLN A 238 -15.48 5.43 18.86
CA GLN A 238 -16.09 4.19 18.38
C GLN A 238 -15.54 3.83 17.01
N ARG A 239 -14.99 2.64 16.86
CA ARG A 239 -14.52 2.06 15.61
C ARG A 239 -15.37 0.86 15.22
N SER A 240 -15.56 0.68 13.93
CA SER A 240 -16.30 -0.45 13.38
C SER A 240 -15.51 -1.03 12.21
N LEU A 241 -15.33 -2.35 12.23
CA LEU A 241 -14.67 -3.07 11.15
C LEU A 241 -15.74 -3.53 10.14
N VAL A 242 -15.60 -3.18 8.88
CA VAL A 242 -16.41 -3.71 7.78
C VAL A 242 -15.53 -4.49 6.81
N VAL A 243 -16.06 -5.54 6.20
CA VAL A 243 -15.30 -6.41 5.28
C VAL A 243 -16.05 -6.56 3.95
N PRO A 244 -16.15 -5.48 3.16
CA PRO A 244 -16.72 -5.59 1.82
C PRO A 244 -15.85 -6.45 0.91
N VAL A 245 -16.47 -7.00 -0.16
CA VAL A 245 -15.86 -8.03 -1.01
C VAL A 245 -15.58 -7.50 -2.42
N LEU A 246 -14.33 -7.56 -2.82
CA LEU A 246 -13.90 -7.37 -4.20
C LEU A 246 -14.05 -8.71 -4.93
N ARG A 247 -15.05 -8.81 -5.80
CA ARG A 247 -15.40 -10.05 -6.50
C ARG A 247 -14.55 -10.25 -7.74
N ASN A 248 -14.25 -11.51 -8.05
CA ASN A 248 -13.53 -11.94 -9.26
C ASN A 248 -12.22 -11.15 -9.47
N ALA A 249 -11.50 -10.89 -8.39
CA ALA A 249 -10.31 -10.04 -8.39
C ALA A 249 -9.22 -10.55 -9.35
N ASP A 250 -9.17 -11.86 -9.57
CA ASP A 250 -8.21 -12.54 -10.46
C ASP A 250 -8.49 -12.33 -11.96
N THR A 251 -9.65 -11.79 -12.32
CA THR A 251 -9.98 -11.46 -13.72
C THR A 251 -9.63 -10.04 -14.11
N LEU A 252 -9.23 -9.22 -13.13
CA LEU A 252 -8.96 -7.81 -13.32
C LEU A 252 -7.46 -7.56 -13.55
N ASP A 253 -7.14 -6.65 -14.45
CA ASP A 253 -5.83 -6.02 -14.47
C ASP A 253 -5.68 -5.03 -13.29
N PHE A 254 -4.50 -4.43 -13.12
CA PHE A 254 -4.29 -3.55 -11.97
C PHE A 254 -5.20 -2.31 -11.99
N ALA A 255 -5.48 -1.73 -13.15
CA ALA A 255 -6.36 -0.56 -13.26
C ALA A 255 -7.81 -0.93 -12.87
N GLY A 256 -8.33 -2.05 -13.35
CA GLY A 256 -9.65 -2.58 -12.99
C GLY A 256 -9.73 -2.93 -11.49
N PHE A 257 -8.69 -3.57 -10.95
CA PHE A 257 -8.57 -3.84 -9.52
C PHE A 257 -8.62 -2.56 -8.68
N LEU A 258 -7.83 -1.55 -9.06
CA LEU A 258 -7.78 -0.26 -8.38
C LEU A 258 -9.14 0.45 -8.40
N LEU A 259 -9.78 0.53 -9.57
CA LEU A 259 -11.10 1.16 -9.72
C LEU A 259 -12.15 0.49 -8.84
N THR A 260 -12.18 -0.86 -8.83
CA THR A 260 -13.13 -1.61 -8.00
C THR A 260 -12.84 -1.43 -6.51
N TYR A 261 -11.56 -1.43 -6.12
CA TYR A 261 -11.14 -1.18 -4.75
C TYR A 261 -11.56 0.23 -4.29
N GLU A 262 -11.28 1.26 -5.09
CA GLU A 262 -11.64 2.65 -4.76
C GLU A 262 -13.15 2.86 -4.72
N ASP A 263 -13.93 2.16 -5.56
CA ASP A 263 -15.40 2.19 -5.51
C ASP A 263 -15.92 1.63 -4.18
N ILE A 264 -15.39 0.48 -3.76
CA ILE A 264 -15.72 -0.11 -2.46
C ILE A 264 -15.40 0.86 -1.32
N ILE A 265 -14.19 1.45 -1.29
CA ILE A 265 -13.81 2.41 -0.25
C ILE A 265 -14.70 3.66 -0.27
N ARG A 266 -15.11 4.11 -1.45
CA ARG A 266 -16.04 5.25 -1.60
C ARG A 266 -17.42 4.90 -1.03
N LYS A 267 -17.94 3.70 -1.30
CA LYS A 267 -19.20 3.21 -0.73
C LYS A 267 -19.12 3.08 0.79
N VAL A 268 -18.01 2.56 1.34
CA VAL A 268 -17.74 2.51 2.78
C VAL A 268 -17.84 3.91 3.40
N LYS A 269 -17.07 4.87 2.87
CA LYS A 269 -17.04 6.25 3.38
C LYS A 269 -18.39 6.97 3.28
N ALA A 270 -19.17 6.65 2.25
CA ALA A 270 -20.49 7.22 2.02
C ALA A 270 -21.61 6.47 2.78
N ASN A 271 -21.27 5.39 3.49
CA ASN A 271 -22.22 4.47 4.14
C ASN A 271 -23.31 3.96 3.15
N LYS A 272 -22.88 3.61 1.93
CA LYS A 272 -23.74 3.15 0.82
C LYS A 272 -23.47 1.70 0.41
N LEU A 273 -22.89 0.90 1.31
CA LEU A 273 -22.71 -0.53 1.07
C LEU A 273 -24.07 -1.23 1.01
N THR A 274 -24.20 -2.14 0.05
CA THR A 274 -25.36 -3.00 -0.12
C THR A 274 -25.08 -4.37 0.49
N LEU A 275 -26.11 -5.17 0.66
CA LEU A 275 -25.99 -6.55 1.15
C LEU A 275 -25.07 -7.39 0.28
N GLU A 276 -25.13 -7.19 -1.04
CA GLU A 276 -24.29 -7.88 -2.00
C GLU A 276 -22.80 -7.58 -1.83
N ASP A 277 -22.45 -6.37 -1.38
CA ASP A 277 -21.05 -5.99 -1.18
C ASP A 277 -20.35 -6.79 -0.06
N PHE A 278 -21.10 -7.56 0.74
CA PHE A 278 -20.57 -8.33 1.87
C PHE A 278 -20.54 -9.84 1.65
N GLN A 279 -21.08 -10.35 0.55
CA GLN A 279 -21.25 -11.78 0.32
C GLN A 279 -20.14 -12.39 -0.53
N GLY A 280 -19.82 -13.64 -0.23
CA GLY A 280 -19.03 -14.50 -1.10
C GLY A 280 -17.52 -14.36 -1.00
N ALA A 281 -16.99 -13.72 0.06
CA ALA A 281 -15.55 -13.68 0.32
C ALA A 281 -15.01 -15.09 0.58
N ASN A 282 -13.99 -15.49 -0.17
CA ASN A 282 -13.26 -16.74 0.05
C ASN A 282 -11.85 -16.53 0.61
N ILE A 283 -11.31 -15.31 0.49
CA ILE A 283 -10.11 -14.85 1.17
C ILE A 283 -10.35 -13.47 1.79
N SER A 284 -9.49 -13.05 2.71
CA SER A 284 -9.51 -11.70 3.27
C SER A 284 -8.12 -11.08 3.32
N LEU A 285 -8.08 -9.75 3.21
CA LEU A 285 -6.89 -8.93 3.39
C LEU A 285 -7.12 -7.93 4.53
N THR A 286 -6.23 -7.90 5.50
CA THR A 286 -6.23 -6.91 6.59
C THR A 286 -4.88 -6.20 6.66
N ASN A 287 -4.89 -4.88 6.86
CA ASN A 287 -3.67 -4.09 6.93
C ASN A 287 -3.58 -3.29 8.25
N PRO A 288 -3.26 -3.92 9.38
CA PRO A 288 -3.00 -3.23 10.64
C PRO A 288 -1.67 -2.46 10.64
N GLY A 289 -0.83 -2.64 9.63
CA GLY A 289 0.41 -1.89 9.46
C GLY A 289 0.21 -0.37 9.33
N THR A 290 -0.97 0.06 8.87
CA THR A 290 -1.31 1.51 8.78
C THR A 290 -1.38 2.21 10.14
N ILE A 291 -1.55 1.46 11.23
CA ILE A 291 -1.54 1.97 12.61
C ILE A 291 -0.26 1.56 13.37
N GLY A 292 0.79 1.10 12.67
CA GLY A 292 2.09 0.77 13.23
C GLY A 292 2.27 -0.67 13.71
N THR A 293 1.31 -1.57 13.48
CA THR A 293 1.45 -2.99 13.85
C THR A 293 2.48 -3.66 12.93
N GLN A 294 3.57 -4.17 13.48
CA GLN A 294 4.63 -4.84 12.71
C GLN A 294 4.19 -6.19 12.13
N GLN A 295 3.45 -6.95 12.93
CA GLN A 295 2.94 -8.26 12.56
C GLN A 295 1.64 -8.53 13.30
N SER A 296 0.66 -9.10 12.62
CA SER A 296 -0.56 -9.61 13.21
C SER A 296 -0.84 -11.05 12.76
N VAL A 297 -1.49 -11.82 13.60
CA VAL A 297 -2.03 -13.15 13.26
C VAL A 297 -3.54 -13.03 13.31
N PRO A 298 -4.19 -12.61 12.21
CA PRO A 298 -5.63 -12.39 12.20
C PRO A 298 -6.39 -13.71 12.31
N ARG A 299 -7.57 -13.68 12.93
CA ARG A 299 -8.47 -14.84 12.98
C ARG A 299 -9.11 -15.09 11.63
N LEU A 300 -9.09 -16.34 11.19
CA LEU A 300 -9.77 -16.75 9.97
C LEU A 300 -11.26 -16.98 10.29
N MET A 301 -12.11 -16.37 9.51
CA MET A 301 -13.55 -16.53 9.65
C MET A 301 -14.01 -17.85 9.02
N VAL A 302 -15.07 -18.42 9.58
CA VAL A 302 -15.74 -19.59 9.00
C VAL A 302 -16.18 -19.25 7.57
N GLY A 303 -15.97 -20.19 6.64
CA GLY A 303 -16.30 -19.99 5.22
C GLY A 303 -15.23 -19.27 4.39
N GLN A 304 -14.03 -19.02 4.96
CA GLN A 304 -12.87 -18.51 4.25
C GLN A 304 -11.70 -19.51 4.31
N GLY A 305 -10.89 -19.55 3.25
CA GLY A 305 -9.70 -20.41 3.20
C GLY A 305 -8.44 -19.71 3.73
N LEU A 306 -8.36 -18.38 3.54
CA LEU A 306 -7.16 -17.59 3.79
C LEU A 306 -7.50 -16.20 4.31
N ILE A 307 -6.71 -15.71 5.26
CA ILE A 307 -6.62 -14.29 5.59
C ILE A 307 -5.16 -13.84 5.60
N VAL A 308 -4.88 -12.77 4.85
CA VAL A 308 -3.54 -12.17 4.75
C VAL A 308 -3.48 -10.94 5.64
N GLY A 309 -2.49 -10.90 6.54
CA GLY A 309 -2.17 -9.73 7.35
C GLY A 309 -0.96 -8.99 6.79
N VAL A 310 -1.07 -7.67 6.69
CA VAL A 310 0.00 -6.78 6.23
C VAL A 310 0.50 -5.95 7.41
N GLY A 311 1.79 -6.10 7.74
CA GLY A 311 2.45 -5.32 8.77
C GLY A 311 2.85 -3.93 8.29
N THR A 312 3.36 -3.11 9.21
CA THR A 312 3.93 -1.81 8.87
C THR A 312 5.16 -1.93 7.98
N ILE A 313 5.37 -0.94 7.12
CA ILE A 313 6.60 -0.81 6.33
C ILE A 313 7.54 0.09 7.12
N ASP A 314 8.60 -0.49 7.66
CA ASP A 314 9.56 0.21 8.50
C ASP A 314 10.94 -0.46 8.42
N TYR A 315 11.97 0.23 8.91
CA TYR A 315 13.28 -0.37 9.06
C TYR A 315 13.26 -1.50 10.10
N PRO A 316 14.07 -2.56 9.92
CA PRO A 316 14.30 -3.54 10.97
C PRO A 316 14.72 -2.88 12.29
N ALA A 317 14.36 -3.49 13.42
CA ALA A 317 14.52 -2.90 14.76
C ALA A 317 15.98 -2.46 15.03
N GLU A 318 16.95 -3.17 14.47
CA GLU A 318 18.39 -2.91 14.59
C GLU A 318 18.81 -1.57 13.97
N PHE A 319 18.03 -1.04 13.03
CA PHE A 319 18.29 0.20 12.31
C PHE A 319 17.37 1.35 12.71
N GLN A 320 16.37 1.10 13.56
CA GLN A 320 15.49 2.15 14.05
C GLN A 320 16.28 3.14 14.92
N GLY A 321 16.10 4.44 14.64
CA GLY A 321 16.87 5.49 15.30
C GLY A 321 18.18 5.88 14.59
N SER A 322 18.56 5.17 13.51
CA SER A 322 19.66 5.60 12.63
C SER A 322 19.21 6.72 11.69
N ASP A 323 20.17 7.55 11.26
CA ASP A 323 19.90 8.59 10.26
C ASP A 323 19.47 7.96 8.91
N GLU A 324 18.32 8.35 8.39
CA GLU A 324 17.76 7.78 7.15
C GLU A 324 18.68 7.97 5.93
N ARG A 325 19.43 9.08 5.87
CA ARG A 325 20.41 9.33 4.81
C ARG A 325 21.60 8.38 4.91
N ALA A 326 22.03 8.05 6.13
CA ALA A 326 23.07 7.05 6.34
C ALA A 326 22.60 5.66 5.91
N LEU A 327 21.37 5.27 6.26
CA LEU A 327 20.77 4.02 5.84
C LEU A 327 20.62 3.92 4.32
N GLY A 328 20.20 5.01 3.66
CA GLY A 328 20.12 5.09 2.20
C GLY A 328 21.49 4.91 1.53
N ARG A 329 22.55 5.49 2.11
CA ARG A 329 23.94 5.29 1.62
C ARG A 329 24.40 3.85 1.79
N LEU A 330 24.05 3.20 2.91
CA LEU A 330 24.36 1.81 3.20
C LEU A 330 23.53 0.80 2.38
N GLY A 331 22.48 1.25 1.70
CA GLY A 331 21.59 0.35 0.96
C GLY A 331 20.69 -0.48 1.87
N VAL A 332 20.28 0.06 3.04
CA VAL A 332 19.38 -0.64 3.94
C VAL A 332 17.93 -0.42 3.48
N SER A 333 17.18 -1.52 3.28
CA SER A 333 15.77 -1.48 2.90
C SER A 333 14.86 -1.52 4.12
N LYS A 334 13.75 -0.78 4.07
CA LYS A 334 12.59 -1.08 4.91
C LYS A 334 12.04 -2.46 4.56
N VAL A 335 11.33 -3.06 5.50
CA VAL A 335 10.70 -4.38 5.32
C VAL A 335 9.21 -4.29 5.62
N VAL A 336 8.44 -5.16 4.99
CA VAL A 336 7.04 -5.42 5.34
C VAL A 336 6.89 -6.88 5.75
N THR A 337 6.22 -7.13 6.86
CA THR A 337 5.90 -8.50 7.30
C THR A 337 4.53 -8.88 6.79
N LEU A 338 4.46 -9.97 6.03
CA LEU A 338 3.22 -10.56 5.56
C LEU A 338 2.94 -11.85 6.33
N THR A 339 1.69 -12.01 6.75
CA THR A 339 1.21 -13.22 7.41
C THR A 339 0.11 -13.87 6.57
N SER A 340 0.16 -15.18 6.46
CA SER A 340 -0.85 -16.01 5.79
C SER A 340 -1.43 -16.95 6.84
N THR A 341 -2.64 -16.65 7.32
CA THR A 341 -3.40 -17.53 8.23
C THR A 341 -4.45 -18.26 7.42
N TYR A 342 -4.44 -19.57 7.47
CA TYR A 342 -5.24 -20.42 6.59
C TYR A 342 -5.90 -21.59 7.33
N ASP A 343 -6.93 -22.16 6.70
CA ASP A 343 -7.61 -23.36 7.20
C ASP A 343 -6.75 -24.60 6.92
N HIS A 344 -6.13 -25.13 7.99
CA HIS A 344 -5.18 -26.24 7.87
C HIS A 344 -5.86 -27.58 7.57
N ARG A 345 -7.17 -27.63 7.49
CA ARG A 345 -7.91 -28.83 7.03
C ARG A 345 -7.76 -29.04 5.52
N ILE A 346 -7.56 -27.96 4.77
CA ILE A 346 -7.54 -28.00 3.29
C ILE A 346 -6.29 -27.39 2.67
N ILE A 347 -5.61 -26.47 3.36
CA ILE A 347 -4.38 -25.81 2.91
C ILE A 347 -3.21 -26.31 3.74
N GLN A 348 -2.14 -26.74 3.07
CA GLN A 348 -0.96 -27.24 3.75
C GLN A 348 0.10 -26.16 3.94
N GLY A 349 0.99 -26.34 4.93
CA GLY A 349 2.07 -25.39 5.21
C GLY A 349 2.97 -25.09 4.01
N ALA A 350 3.24 -26.10 3.18
CA ALA A 350 4.02 -25.92 1.95
C ALA A 350 3.31 -24.99 0.94
N GLU A 351 2.00 -25.09 0.79
CA GLU A 351 1.21 -24.22 -0.09
C GLU A 351 1.24 -22.76 0.39
N SER A 352 1.04 -22.55 1.70
CA SER A 352 1.16 -21.23 2.31
C SER A 352 2.57 -20.65 2.17
N GLY A 353 3.61 -21.48 2.31
CA GLY A 353 5.00 -21.09 2.09
C GLY A 353 5.28 -20.69 0.64
N MET A 354 4.80 -21.46 -0.34
CA MET A 354 4.89 -21.14 -1.77
C MET A 354 4.10 -19.88 -2.13
N PHE A 355 2.92 -19.71 -1.58
CA PHE A 355 2.11 -18.51 -1.76
C PHE A 355 2.85 -17.26 -1.30
N LEU A 356 3.35 -17.23 -0.07
CA LEU A 356 4.11 -16.08 0.44
C LEU A 356 5.44 -15.87 -0.30
N LYS A 357 6.07 -16.95 -0.79
CA LYS A 357 7.26 -16.87 -1.64
C LYS A 357 6.91 -16.15 -2.94
N TYR A 358 5.84 -16.53 -3.61
CA TYR A 358 5.43 -15.91 -4.87
C TYR A 358 5.00 -14.45 -4.69
N VAL A 359 4.28 -14.12 -3.61
CA VAL A 359 3.99 -12.71 -3.27
C VAL A 359 5.27 -11.91 -3.07
N HIS A 360 6.28 -12.49 -2.41
CA HIS A 360 7.59 -11.85 -2.26
C HIS A 360 8.25 -11.60 -3.62
N GLU A 361 8.28 -12.59 -4.51
CA GLU A 361 8.85 -12.48 -5.86
C GLU A 361 8.17 -11.37 -6.66
N LEU A 362 6.84 -11.29 -6.65
CA LEU A 362 6.10 -10.20 -7.27
C LEU A 362 6.52 -8.84 -6.71
N LEU A 363 6.58 -8.68 -5.39
CA LEU A 363 6.90 -7.42 -4.73
C LEU A 363 8.35 -6.96 -4.91
N ILE A 364 9.29 -7.89 -5.17
CA ILE A 364 10.66 -7.55 -5.60
C ILE A 364 10.80 -7.45 -7.12
N GLY A 365 9.70 -7.48 -7.87
CA GLY A 365 9.63 -7.16 -9.29
C GLY A 365 9.87 -8.32 -10.24
N GLU A 366 9.86 -9.56 -9.75
CA GLU A 366 9.86 -10.74 -10.62
C GLU A 366 8.50 -10.90 -11.32
N HIS A 367 8.45 -11.76 -12.32
CA HIS A 367 7.26 -12.05 -13.14
C HIS A 367 6.65 -10.81 -13.80
N ASP A 368 7.47 -9.81 -14.15
CA ASP A 368 7.09 -8.55 -14.78
C ASP A 368 5.99 -7.76 -14.05
N PHE A 369 5.80 -8.03 -12.73
CA PHE A 369 4.72 -7.48 -11.91
C PHE A 369 4.56 -5.97 -12.03
N TYR A 370 5.65 -5.20 -11.86
CA TYR A 370 5.55 -3.74 -11.99
C TYR A 370 5.42 -3.27 -13.43
N ALA A 371 5.95 -4.01 -14.40
CA ALA A 371 5.74 -3.68 -15.82
C ALA A 371 4.24 -3.80 -16.18
N ASP A 372 3.57 -4.87 -15.72
CA ASP A 372 2.13 -5.04 -15.90
C ASP A 372 1.33 -3.92 -15.21
N VAL A 373 1.70 -3.55 -13.96
CA VAL A 373 1.07 -2.45 -13.23
C VAL A 373 1.22 -1.11 -13.97
N PHE A 374 2.44 -0.79 -14.45
CA PHE A 374 2.71 0.44 -15.20
C PHE A 374 1.94 0.48 -16.51
N ASN A 375 1.95 -0.62 -17.27
CA ASN A 375 1.21 -0.73 -18.53
C ASN A 375 -0.31 -0.56 -18.32
N SER A 376 -0.86 -1.22 -17.31
CA SER A 376 -2.29 -1.14 -16.97
C SER A 376 -2.73 0.28 -16.60
N LEU A 377 -1.86 1.05 -15.93
CA LEU A 377 -2.12 2.45 -15.56
C LEU A 377 -1.72 3.46 -16.64
N GLY A 378 -1.20 3.03 -17.79
CA GLY A 378 -0.70 3.92 -18.84
C GLY A 378 0.50 4.77 -18.42
N VAL A 379 1.28 4.32 -17.44
CA VAL A 379 2.50 5.01 -16.99
C VAL A 379 3.58 4.86 -18.08
N PRO A 380 4.09 5.95 -18.68
CA PRO A 380 4.99 5.87 -19.84
C PRO A 380 6.43 5.50 -19.47
N TYR A 381 6.73 5.37 -18.18
CA TYR A 381 8.08 5.07 -17.69
C TYR A 381 8.31 3.58 -17.57
N GLU A 382 9.58 3.16 -17.72
CA GLU A 382 9.97 1.82 -17.30
C GLU A 382 9.86 1.68 -15.77
N SER A 383 9.37 0.52 -15.32
CA SER A 383 9.36 0.20 -13.90
C SER A 383 10.78 0.01 -13.39
N VAL A 384 11.05 0.51 -12.20
CA VAL A 384 12.34 0.29 -11.55
C VAL A 384 12.48 -1.19 -11.22
N LYS A 385 13.62 -1.79 -11.55
CA LYS A 385 13.90 -3.22 -11.32
C LYS A 385 14.80 -3.41 -10.10
N TRP A 386 14.65 -4.53 -9.42
CA TRP A 386 15.56 -4.94 -8.37
C TRP A 386 16.93 -5.22 -8.95
N ARG A 387 17.96 -4.68 -8.31
CA ARG A 387 19.36 -4.98 -8.57
C ARG A 387 20.14 -4.92 -7.26
N ASP A 388 21.15 -5.75 -7.14
CA ASP A 388 22.06 -5.68 -6.03
C ASP A 388 22.79 -4.34 -6.01
N ASP A 389 23.04 -3.82 -4.80
CA ASP A 389 23.82 -2.60 -4.64
C ASP A 389 25.29 -2.89 -4.92
N THR A 390 25.79 -2.37 -6.02
CA THR A 390 27.21 -2.48 -6.41
C THR A 390 28.04 -1.28 -5.97
N ASN A 391 27.41 -0.30 -5.30
CA ASN A 391 28.09 0.91 -4.87
C ASN A 391 28.91 0.63 -3.61
N SER A 392 30.22 0.52 -3.76
CA SER A 392 31.13 0.52 -2.62
C SER A 392 31.28 1.96 -2.10
N LEU A 393 30.97 2.17 -0.82
CA LEU A 393 31.18 3.47 -0.16
C LEU A 393 32.65 3.88 -0.11
N ASP A 394 33.56 2.95 -0.40
CA ASP A 394 35.01 3.12 -0.26
C ASP A 394 35.69 3.59 -1.56
N SER A 395 34.96 3.79 -2.66
CA SER A 395 35.53 4.20 -3.94
C SER A 395 35.07 5.59 -4.33
N GLU A 396 35.95 6.59 -4.20
CA GLU A 396 35.73 7.95 -4.71
C GLU A 396 35.49 7.96 -6.22
N ASP A 397 36.18 7.09 -6.96
CA ASP A 397 36.03 6.96 -8.39
C ASP A 397 34.62 6.52 -8.78
N ALA A 398 34.02 5.58 -8.06
CA ALA A 398 32.64 5.12 -8.31
C ALA A 398 31.62 6.23 -8.06
N LEU A 399 31.82 7.09 -7.06
CA LEU A 399 30.98 8.24 -6.82
C LEU A 399 31.10 9.30 -7.91
N LEU A 400 32.34 9.56 -8.39
CA LEU A 400 32.59 10.48 -9.49
C LEU A 400 31.97 9.96 -10.79
N GLU A 401 32.12 8.67 -11.09
CA GLU A 401 31.49 8.04 -12.25
C GLU A 401 29.98 8.20 -12.23
N LYS A 402 29.32 7.87 -11.10
CA LYS A 402 27.89 8.07 -10.94
C LYS A 402 27.49 9.55 -11.09
N GLN A 403 28.26 10.48 -10.56
CA GLN A 403 28.01 11.92 -10.72
C GLN A 403 28.09 12.34 -12.19
N MET A 404 29.00 11.80 -12.98
CA MET A 404 29.07 12.04 -14.43
C MET A 404 27.84 11.48 -15.14
N GLN A 405 27.37 10.29 -14.76
CA GLN A 405 26.16 9.69 -15.31
C GLN A 405 24.91 10.53 -14.97
N ILE A 406 24.83 11.09 -13.77
CA ILE A 406 23.75 12.01 -13.37
C ILE A 406 23.78 13.28 -14.24
N ALA A 407 24.93 13.87 -14.49
CA ALA A 407 25.05 15.05 -15.36
C ALA A 407 24.59 14.72 -16.80
N THR A 408 24.93 13.53 -17.28
CA THR A 408 24.47 13.03 -18.59
C THR A 408 22.95 12.85 -18.60
N LEU A 409 22.38 12.24 -17.57
CA LEU A 409 20.94 12.01 -17.44
C LEU A 409 20.15 13.34 -17.41
N ILE A 410 20.63 14.36 -16.69
CA ILE A 410 20.06 15.71 -16.72
C ILE A 410 20.06 16.28 -18.14
N ARG A 411 21.20 16.21 -18.81
CA ARG A 411 21.33 16.71 -20.18
C ARG A 411 20.36 16.00 -21.13
N VAL A 412 20.23 14.69 -21.03
CA VAL A 412 19.35 13.91 -21.91
C VAL A 412 17.88 14.27 -21.66
N HIS A 413 17.46 14.49 -20.42
CA HIS A 413 16.10 14.97 -20.14
C HIS A 413 15.84 16.35 -20.75
N ARG A 414 16.80 17.28 -20.70
CA ARG A 414 16.69 18.60 -21.35
C ARG A 414 16.59 18.52 -22.87
N VAL A 415 17.26 17.54 -23.48
CA VAL A 415 17.29 17.37 -24.94
C VAL A 415 16.12 16.52 -25.45
N ARG A 416 15.75 15.46 -24.75
CA ARG A 416 14.83 14.40 -25.22
C ARG A 416 13.64 14.12 -24.32
N GLY A 417 13.49 14.83 -23.21
CA GLY A 417 12.37 14.62 -22.28
C GLY A 417 11.01 14.80 -22.96
N HIS A 418 10.91 15.70 -23.92
CA HIS A 418 9.70 15.95 -24.71
C HIS A 418 9.19 14.72 -25.48
N LEU A 419 10.05 13.73 -25.78
CA LEU A 419 9.65 12.52 -26.52
C LEU A 419 8.70 11.61 -25.75
N ILE A 420 8.64 11.74 -24.42
CA ILE A 420 7.70 11.01 -23.57
C ILE A 420 6.64 11.94 -22.94
N ALA A 421 6.59 13.19 -23.38
CA ALA A 421 5.51 14.08 -22.98
C ALA A 421 4.19 13.60 -23.59
N ASP A 422 3.13 13.62 -22.78
CA ASP A 422 1.79 13.28 -23.22
C ASP A 422 1.17 14.46 -23.98
N LEU A 423 1.46 14.51 -25.27
CA LEU A 423 1.03 15.56 -26.19
C LEU A 423 -0.23 15.18 -26.99
N ASP A 424 -0.66 13.91 -26.89
CA ASP A 424 -1.76 13.38 -27.68
C ASP A 424 -3.02 13.22 -26.81
N PRO A 425 -3.98 14.17 -26.89
CA PRO A 425 -5.21 14.10 -26.11
C PRO A 425 -6.12 12.92 -26.49
N LEU A 426 -5.85 12.27 -27.62
CA LEU A 426 -6.59 11.10 -28.08
C LEU A 426 -5.95 9.77 -27.66
N HIS A 427 -4.76 9.83 -27.08
CA HIS A 427 -3.99 8.66 -26.60
C HIS A 427 -3.86 7.54 -27.67
N TRP A 428 -3.66 7.92 -28.93
CA TRP A 428 -3.54 6.97 -30.05
C TRP A 428 -2.32 6.06 -29.92
N ARG A 429 -1.28 6.55 -29.28
CA ARG A 429 -0.06 5.77 -29.00
C ARG A 429 0.36 5.99 -27.57
N ALA A 430 0.54 4.91 -26.85
CA ALA A 430 1.21 4.98 -25.55
C ALA A 430 2.65 5.50 -25.77
N PRO A 431 3.06 6.58 -25.08
CA PRO A 431 4.42 7.05 -25.15
C PRO A 431 5.36 5.96 -24.67
N ARG A 432 6.44 5.69 -25.43
CA ARG A 432 7.49 4.75 -25.03
C ARG A 432 8.70 5.54 -24.56
N MET A 433 9.21 5.22 -23.40
CA MET A 433 10.40 5.83 -22.85
C MET A 433 11.63 5.45 -23.70
N PRO A 434 12.35 6.43 -24.30
CA PRO A 434 13.66 6.16 -24.89
C PRO A 434 14.62 5.62 -23.82
N ARG A 435 15.42 4.63 -24.18
CA ARG A 435 16.39 4.00 -23.24
C ARG A 435 17.31 5.01 -22.56
N GLU A 436 17.62 6.10 -23.24
CA GLU A 436 18.48 7.18 -22.74
C GLU A 436 17.84 7.99 -21.59
N LEU A 437 16.52 7.93 -21.41
CA LEU A 437 15.81 8.56 -20.29
C LEU A 437 15.69 7.64 -19.07
N ASP A 438 16.05 6.35 -19.24
CA ASP A 438 16.04 5.38 -18.15
C ASP A 438 17.33 5.47 -17.35
N PRO A 439 17.27 5.77 -16.04
CA PRO A 439 18.45 5.78 -15.16
C PRO A 439 19.25 4.46 -15.19
N ALA A 440 18.58 3.32 -15.40
CA ALA A 440 19.22 2.03 -15.48
C ALA A 440 20.22 1.91 -16.64
N THR A 441 20.05 2.69 -17.71
CA THR A 441 20.99 2.76 -18.84
C THR A 441 22.36 3.30 -18.41
N TYR A 442 22.38 4.09 -17.35
CA TYR A 442 23.58 4.71 -16.79
C TYR A 442 24.14 3.97 -15.57
N GLY A 443 23.72 2.71 -15.34
CA GLY A 443 24.14 1.95 -14.19
C GLY A 443 23.60 2.44 -12.85
N LEU A 444 22.64 3.37 -12.87
CA LEU A 444 21.96 3.85 -11.67
C LEU A 444 20.91 2.82 -11.25
N THR A 445 20.90 2.49 -9.96
CA THR A 445 20.07 1.41 -9.40
C THR A 445 18.97 1.95 -8.49
N VAL A 446 18.10 1.08 -8.02
CA VAL A 446 17.07 1.37 -7.01
C VAL A 446 17.65 1.99 -5.74
N TRP A 447 18.89 1.66 -5.40
CA TRP A 447 19.59 2.16 -4.21
C TRP A 447 20.10 3.59 -4.37
N ASP A 448 20.42 4.01 -5.60
CA ASP A 448 20.90 5.37 -5.88
C ASP A 448 19.79 6.43 -5.75
N LEU A 449 18.53 6.01 -5.79
CA LEU A 449 17.39 6.94 -5.73
C LEU A 449 17.30 7.75 -4.43
N ASP A 450 17.81 7.24 -3.32
CA ASP A 450 17.86 7.95 -2.03
C ASP A 450 19.23 8.59 -1.75
N ARG A 451 20.21 8.44 -2.67
CA ARG A 451 21.54 9.03 -2.55
C ARG A 451 21.55 10.45 -3.10
N GLU A 452 22.30 11.32 -2.45
CA GLU A 452 22.44 12.73 -2.83
C GLU A 452 23.52 12.92 -3.89
N PHE A 453 23.19 13.70 -4.92
CA PHE A 453 24.09 14.07 -6.00
C PHE A 453 24.06 15.58 -6.23
N LEU A 454 25.09 16.11 -6.92
CA LEU A 454 25.10 17.48 -7.41
C LEU A 454 24.11 17.58 -8.58
N THR A 455 23.23 18.57 -8.53
CA THR A 455 22.16 18.74 -9.54
C THR A 455 22.55 19.63 -10.72
N GLY A 456 23.67 20.36 -10.61
CA GLY A 456 24.01 21.38 -11.59
C GLY A 456 23.02 22.55 -11.64
N GLY A 457 22.27 22.78 -10.55
CA GLY A 457 21.31 23.88 -10.43
C GLY A 457 19.88 23.51 -10.80
N VAL A 458 19.59 22.26 -11.19
CA VAL A 458 18.22 21.80 -11.50
C VAL A 458 17.32 22.04 -10.29
N GLY A 459 16.17 22.68 -10.54
CA GLY A 459 15.21 23.00 -9.49
C GLY A 459 15.69 24.05 -8.46
N GLY A 460 16.72 24.81 -8.80
CA GLY A 460 17.29 25.86 -7.95
C GLY A 460 18.07 25.35 -6.74
N VAL A 461 18.38 24.05 -6.67
CA VAL A 461 19.11 23.43 -5.56
C VAL A 461 20.45 22.87 -6.02
N THR A 462 21.47 22.92 -5.16
CA THR A 462 22.82 22.44 -5.50
C THR A 462 22.97 20.92 -5.30
N ARG A 463 22.19 20.33 -4.39
CA ARG A 463 22.18 18.90 -4.10
C ARG A 463 20.75 18.43 -3.89
N SER A 464 20.46 17.21 -4.34
CA SER A 464 19.19 16.54 -4.16
C SER A 464 19.38 15.02 -4.28
N THR A 465 18.44 14.25 -3.78
CA THR A 465 18.42 12.81 -4.06
C THR A 465 18.12 12.58 -5.55
N LEU A 466 18.63 11.46 -6.11
CA LEU A 466 18.31 11.11 -7.51
C LEU A 466 16.80 11.00 -7.74
N GLY A 467 16.05 10.49 -6.75
CA GLY A 467 14.60 10.36 -6.85
C GLY A 467 13.88 11.71 -6.96
N GLU A 468 14.31 12.72 -6.20
CA GLU A 468 13.79 14.09 -6.28
C GLU A 468 14.20 14.77 -7.60
N LEU A 469 15.46 14.62 -7.98
CA LEU A 469 15.98 15.14 -9.25
C LEU A 469 15.19 14.62 -10.45
N LEU A 470 14.92 13.31 -10.51
CA LEU A 470 14.08 12.71 -11.54
C LEU A 470 12.64 13.25 -11.51
N GLY A 471 12.12 13.52 -10.31
CA GLY A 471 10.82 14.17 -10.14
C GLY A 471 10.79 15.53 -10.85
N VAL A 472 11.76 16.38 -10.55
CA VAL A 472 11.87 17.71 -11.17
C VAL A 472 12.02 17.63 -12.69
N LEU A 473 12.90 16.76 -13.19
CA LEU A 473 13.13 16.57 -14.64
C LEU A 473 11.88 16.07 -15.37
N ARG A 474 11.17 15.10 -14.78
CA ARG A 474 9.91 14.58 -15.34
C ARG A 474 8.79 15.63 -15.28
N ASP A 475 8.76 16.45 -14.24
CA ASP A 475 7.80 17.54 -14.12
C ASP A 475 8.04 18.63 -15.18
N ALA A 476 9.28 18.95 -15.44
CA ALA A 476 9.65 19.97 -16.41
C ALA A 476 9.48 19.50 -17.87
N TYR A 477 9.91 18.28 -18.20
CA TYR A 477 10.11 17.87 -19.60
C TYR A 477 9.22 16.72 -20.09
N CYS A 478 8.54 16.00 -19.20
CA CYS A 478 7.84 14.75 -19.53
C CYS A 478 6.35 14.76 -19.17
N ARG A 479 5.72 15.93 -19.12
CA ARG A 479 4.28 16.07 -18.83
C ARG A 479 3.48 16.26 -20.11
N THR A 480 2.59 17.24 -20.12
CA THR A 480 1.67 17.57 -21.22
C THR A 480 2.18 18.69 -22.11
N ILE A 481 3.42 19.13 -21.93
CA ILE A 481 4.07 20.17 -22.73
C ILE A 481 5.43 19.63 -23.17
N GLY A 482 5.70 19.65 -24.48
CA GLY A 482 7.00 19.37 -25.05
C GLY A 482 7.84 20.64 -25.08
N VAL A 483 9.03 20.62 -24.47
CA VAL A 483 9.95 21.76 -24.41
C VAL A 483 11.23 21.42 -25.14
N GLU A 484 11.52 22.17 -26.20
CA GLU A 484 12.69 22.01 -27.04
C GLU A 484 13.43 23.33 -27.17
N TYR A 485 14.53 23.53 -26.45
CA TYR A 485 15.30 24.78 -26.41
C TYR A 485 16.81 24.58 -26.46
N MET A 486 17.28 23.34 -26.36
CA MET A 486 18.73 23.06 -26.30
C MET A 486 19.48 23.37 -27.62
N HIS A 487 18.77 23.70 -28.70
CA HIS A 487 19.32 24.17 -29.94
C HIS A 487 19.68 25.68 -29.91
N ILE A 488 19.17 26.44 -28.94
CA ILE A 488 19.50 27.87 -28.78
C ILE A 488 20.98 27.98 -28.42
N GLN A 489 21.72 28.85 -29.15
CA GLN A 489 23.15 28.98 -28.95
C GLN A 489 23.52 29.89 -27.77
N ASN A 490 22.62 30.80 -27.39
CA ASN A 490 22.83 31.70 -26.28
C ASN A 490 22.59 30.96 -24.96
N THR A 491 23.64 30.81 -24.18
CA THR A 491 23.60 30.10 -22.88
C THR A 491 22.78 30.81 -21.83
N ASP A 492 22.66 32.15 -21.89
CA ASP A 492 21.86 32.91 -20.91
C ASP A 492 20.35 32.71 -21.16
N GLU A 493 19.95 32.63 -22.44
CA GLU A 493 18.60 32.29 -22.85
C GLU A 493 18.24 30.85 -22.44
N GLN A 494 19.15 29.88 -22.66
CA GLN A 494 18.94 28.51 -22.19
C GLN A 494 18.75 28.47 -20.70
N ARG A 495 19.58 29.16 -19.91
CA ARG A 495 19.50 29.22 -18.44
C ARG A 495 18.20 29.87 -18.02
N TRP A 496 17.79 30.95 -18.65
CA TRP A 496 16.52 31.60 -18.36
C TRP A 496 15.34 30.64 -18.53
N ILE A 497 15.31 29.86 -19.63
CA ILE A 497 14.27 28.83 -19.83
C ILE A 497 14.33 27.76 -18.72
N GLN A 498 15.52 27.26 -18.39
CA GLN A 498 15.69 26.26 -17.33
C GLN A 498 15.13 26.77 -15.99
N ASP A 499 15.46 27.99 -15.62
CA ASP A 499 15.01 28.60 -14.35
C ASP A 499 13.48 28.79 -14.30
N HIS A 500 12.81 28.89 -15.46
CA HIS A 500 11.36 29.03 -15.55
C HIS A 500 10.60 27.71 -15.70
N PHE A 501 11.27 26.63 -15.99
CA PHE A 501 10.65 25.30 -16.13
C PHE A 501 11.04 24.33 -15.03
N GLU A 502 12.31 24.32 -14.61
CA GLU A 502 12.82 23.37 -13.64
C GLU A 502 12.46 23.78 -12.21
N GLY A 503 11.76 22.92 -11.47
CA GLY A 503 11.39 23.16 -10.08
C GLY A 503 10.15 24.00 -9.85
N VAL A 504 9.50 24.48 -10.92
CA VAL A 504 8.25 25.24 -10.82
C VAL A 504 7.10 24.33 -10.43
N LYS A 505 6.40 24.67 -9.35
CA LYS A 505 5.26 23.89 -8.89
C LYS A 505 4.00 24.25 -9.68
N ARG A 506 3.16 23.24 -9.98
CA ARG A 506 1.90 23.41 -10.73
C ARG A 506 0.99 24.51 -10.16
N ASN A 507 1.04 24.78 -8.87
CA ASN A 507 0.18 25.75 -8.21
C ASN A 507 0.74 27.18 -8.22
N ASP A 508 1.96 27.38 -8.71
CA ASP A 508 2.59 28.70 -8.78
C ASP A 508 2.02 29.58 -9.91
N PHE A 509 1.25 28.97 -10.82
CA PHE A 509 0.56 29.69 -11.90
C PHE A 509 -0.95 29.83 -11.58
N ALA A 510 -1.37 31.03 -11.26
CA ALA A 510 -2.78 31.38 -11.19
C ALA A 510 -3.34 31.52 -12.62
N VAL A 511 -3.94 30.44 -13.13
CA VAL A 511 -4.67 30.50 -14.40
C VAL A 511 -6.10 30.96 -14.13
N ASP A 512 -6.51 32.07 -14.73
CA ASP A 512 -7.92 32.49 -14.74
C ASP A 512 -8.73 31.57 -15.67
N LYS A 513 -9.24 30.51 -15.08
CA LYS A 513 -10.00 29.47 -15.79
C LYS A 513 -11.31 30.01 -16.39
N ILE A 514 -11.93 31.00 -15.75
CA ILE A 514 -13.16 31.63 -16.23
C ILE A 514 -12.86 32.39 -17.51
N ARG A 515 -11.81 33.21 -17.51
CA ARG A 515 -11.38 33.94 -18.70
C ARG A 515 -11.01 33.00 -19.85
N VAL A 516 -10.29 31.91 -19.58
CA VAL A 516 -9.97 30.90 -20.61
C VAL A 516 -11.26 30.33 -21.22
N LEU A 517 -12.24 29.94 -20.37
CA LEU A 517 -13.53 29.43 -20.83
C LEU A 517 -14.31 30.46 -21.65
N GLU A 518 -14.34 31.72 -21.22
CA GLU A 518 -14.98 32.82 -21.96
C GLU A 518 -14.38 32.99 -23.35
N ARG A 519 -13.04 32.94 -23.48
CA ARG A 519 -12.36 33.07 -24.77
C ARG A 519 -12.64 31.89 -25.70
N LEU A 520 -12.62 30.67 -25.18
CA LEU A 520 -12.97 29.47 -25.94
C LEU A 520 -14.44 29.51 -26.40
N ASN A 521 -15.35 29.86 -25.51
CA ASN A 521 -16.77 29.97 -25.84
C ASN A 521 -17.05 31.09 -26.88
N ALA A 522 -16.33 32.22 -26.77
CA ALA A 522 -16.45 33.31 -27.75
C ALA A 522 -15.94 32.88 -29.14
N ALA A 523 -14.86 32.13 -29.21
CA ALA A 523 -14.32 31.60 -30.46
C ALA A 523 -15.31 30.64 -31.13
N GLU A 524 -15.84 29.69 -30.42
CA GLU A 524 -16.82 28.73 -30.95
C GLU A 524 -18.12 29.43 -31.36
N ALA A 525 -18.64 30.36 -30.53
CA ALA A 525 -19.83 31.13 -30.86
C ALA A 525 -19.63 31.96 -32.15
N PHE A 526 -18.44 32.53 -32.36
CA PHE A 526 -18.13 33.27 -33.57
C PHE A 526 -18.09 32.37 -34.81
N GLU A 527 -17.48 31.21 -34.72
CA GLU A 527 -17.43 30.22 -35.82
C GLU A 527 -18.86 29.72 -36.14
N ARG A 528 -19.68 29.44 -35.17
CA ARG A 528 -21.10 29.07 -35.36
C ARG A 528 -21.88 30.19 -36.01
N PHE A 529 -21.70 31.44 -35.59
CA PHE A 529 -22.33 32.59 -36.21
C PHE A 529 -21.97 32.69 -37.68
N LEU A 530 -20.69 32.63 -38.01
CA LEU A 530 -20.24 32.66 -39.40
C LEU A 530 -20.78 31.49 -40.22
N SER A 531 -20.89 30.31 -39.62
CA SER A 531 -21.45 29.11 -40.24
C SER A 531 -22.91 29.30 -40.63
N THR A 532 -23.68 29.95 -39.77
CA THR A 532 -25.11 30.15 -39.94
C THR A 532 -25.39 31.35 -40.88
N LYS A 533 -24.61 32.42 -40.74
CA LYS A 533 -24.86 33.67 -41.45
C LYS A 533 -24.31 33.67 -42.90
N TYR A 534 -23.21 32.98 -43.13
CA TYR A 534 -22.50 32.98 -44.44
C TYR A 534 -22.41 31.55 -44.98
N VAL A 535 -23.60 30.97 -45.26
CA VAL A 535 -23.68 29.61 -45.81
C VAL A 535 -22.99 29.52 -47.16
N GLY A 536 -22.15 28.51 -47.35
CA GLY A 536 -21.40 28.26 -48.61
C GLY A 536 -20.16 29.09 -48.78
N THR A 537 -19.81 30.02 -47.90
CA THR A 537 -18.54 30.73 -47.93
C THR A 537 -17.42 29.82 -47.37
N LYS A 538 -16.26 29.82 -48.06
CA LYS A 538 -15.08 29.08 -47.61
C LYS A 538 -14.63 29.66 -46.26
N ARG A 539 -14.48 28.80 -45.29
CA ARG A 539 -14.04 29.14 -43.92
C ARG A 539 -12.91 28.24 -43.50
N PHE A 540 -12.03 28.76 -42.67
CA PHE A 540 -10.97 28.03 -42.01
C PHE A 540 -11.19 28.20 -40.51
N GLY A 541 -11.54 27.12 -39.84
CA GLY A 541 -11.73 27.08 -38.38
C GLY A 541 -10.42 26.66 -37.70
N LEU A 542 -10.46 26.70 -36.36
CA LEU A 542 -9.38 26.26 -35.48
C LEU A 542 -9.68 24.93 -34.77
N GLU A 543 -10.54 24.11 -35.40
CA GLU A 543 -11.00 22.85 -34.80
C GLU A 543 -9.80 22.00 -34.36
N GLY A 544 -9.70 21.74 -33.05
CA GLY A 544 -8.59 21.03 -32.40
C GLY A 544 -7.41 21.94 -31.97
N ALA A 545 -7.40 23.23 -32.36
CA ALA A 545 -6.36 24.21 -31.99
C ALA A 545 -6.95 25.46 -31.29
N GLU A 546 -8.17 25.39 -30.76
CA GLU A 546 -8.87 26.52 -30.13
C GLU A 546 -8.12 27.09 -28.93
N SER A 547 -7.29 26.27 -28.25
CA SER A 547 -6.42 26.69 -27.14
C SER A 547 -5.41 27.79 -27.54
N ALA A 548 -5.12 27.97 -28.85
CA ALA A 548 -4.27 29.05 -29.31
C ALA A 548 -4.86 30.43 -28.99
N ILE A 549 -6.19 30.57 -28.97
CA ILE A 549 -6.86 31.85 -28.70
C ILE A 549 -6.62 32.36 -27.27
N PRO A 550 -6.88 31.61 -26.20
CA PRO A 550 -6.57 32.07 -24.84
C PRO A 550 -5.06 32.20 -24.60
N ILE A 551 -4.20 31.42 -25.29
CA ILE A 551 -2.73 31.56 -25.19
C ILE A 551 -2.32 32.94 -25.76
N LEU A 552 -2.76 33.30 -26.98
CA LEU A 552 -2.49 34.58 -27.57
C LEU A 552 -3.07 35.74 -26.75
N ASP A 553 -4.31 35.62 -26.24
CA ASP A 553 -4.89 36.62 -25.37
C ASP A 553 -4.02 36.86 -24.12
N LYS A 554 -3.48 35.78 -23.51
CA LYS A 554 -2.57 35.91 -22.36
C LYS A 554 -1.23 36.54 -22.76
N VAL A 555 -0.63 36.14 -23.86
CA VAL A 555 0.62 36.72 -24.37
C VAL A 555 0.48 38.22 -24.61
N LEU A 556 -0.58 38.65 -25.28
CA LEU A 556 -0.84 40.07 -25.58
C LEU A 556 -1.05 40.87 -24.27
N ASN A 557 -1.77 40.32 -23.31
CA ASN A 557 -1.94 41.01 -22.01
C ASN A 557 -0.62 41.15 -21.27
N LEU A 558 0.20 40.09 -21.20
CA LEU A 558 1.53 40.16 -20.56
C LEU A 558 2.46 41.15 -21.28
N ALA A 559 2.45 41.16 -22.62
CA ALA A 559 3.22 42.12 -23.39
C ALA A 559 2.83 43.58 -23.10
N THR A 560 1.54 43.82 -22.87
CA THR A 560 1.03 45.15 -22.46
C THR A 560 1.47 45.53 -21.08
N ASP A 561 1.38 44.58 -20.13
CA ASP A 561 1.81 44.78 -18.72
C ASP A 561 3.31 45.12 -18.65
N GLU A 562 4.14 44.45 -19.46
CA GLU A 562 5.58 44.70 -19.62
C GLU A 562 5.91 45.92 -20.47
N LYS A 563 4.92 46.70 -20.90
CA LYS A 563 5.07 47.91 -21.72
C LYS A 563 5.84 47.69 -23.04
N MET A 564 5.67 46.52 -23.64
CA MET A 564 6.25 46.25 -24.97
C MET A 564 5.66 47.19 -26.01
N GLN A 565 6.49 47.75 -26.89
CA GLN A 565 6.08 48.77 -27.88
C GLN A 565 5.32 48.20 -29.09
N GLY A 566 5.33 46.91 -29.27
CA GLY A 566 4.60 46.26 -30.35
C GLY A 566 4.72 44.76 -30.34
N THR A 567 3.69 44.10 -30.88
CA THR A 567 3.65 42.65 -31.06
C THR A 567 3.36 42.38 -32.53
N VAL A 568 4.13 41.56 -33.17
CA VAL A 568 3.95 41.19 -34.60
C VAL A 568 3.47 39.74 -34.69
#